data_6c14e3da0271c2b79132180b72e75107
#
_entry.id   6c14e3da0271c2b79132180b72e75107
#
_cell.length_a   1.000
_cell.length_b   1.000
_cell.length_c   1.000
_cell.angle_alpha   90.00
_cell.angle_beta   90.00
_cell.angle_gamma   90.00
#
_symmetry.space_group_name_H-M   'P 1'
#
loop_
_entity.id
_entity.type
_entity.pdbx_description
1 polymer ?
#
loop_
_entity_poly.entity_id
_entity_poly.type
_entity_poly.pdbx_seq_one_letter_code
_entity_poly.pdbx_strand_id
1 'polypeptide(L)'
;MKALKILFADDDLKYSMLLKRFLEKEGYEVTYAGNGKIALEQFPLIKPDLVLLDINMPGYNGFEVAERIREMDKHVLIFFLSDRSDKAD
;
A
#
# COMPACT_ATOMS: atom_id res chain seq x y z
N MET A 1 2.17 2.14 23.80
CA MET A 1 1.22 2.19 22.69
C MET A 1 1.75 1.48 21.49
N LYS A 2 0.91 0.72 20.85
CA LYS A 2 1.31 -0.01 19.66
C LYS A 2 1.33 0.89 18.44
N ALA A 3 2.38 0.78 17.63
CA ALA A 3 2.42 1.52 16.38
C ALA A 3 1.39 0.94 15.41
N LEU A 4 0.78 1.81 14.62
CA LEU A 4 -0.12 1.35 13.56
C LEU A 4 0.71 0.74 12.44
N LYS A 5 0.20 -0.36 11.89
CA LYS A 5 0.88 -1.05 10.81
C LYS A 5 0.29 -0.64 9.48
N ILE A 6 1.17 -0.28 8.56
CA ILE A 6 0.77 0.13 7.21
C ILE A 6 1.40 -0.80 6.20
N LEU A 7 0.58 -1.32 5.29
CA LEU A 7 1.07 -2.04 4.12
C LEU A 7 0.96 -1.08 2.94
N PHE A 8 2.07 -0.85 2.26
CA PHE A 8 2.14 0.15 1.21
C PHE A 8 2.63 -0.48 -0.08
N ALA A 9 1.84 -0.42 -1.13
CA ALA A 9 2.16 -1.01 -2.42
C ALA A 9 2.29 0.05 -3.50
N ASP A 10 3.43 0.07 -4.18
CA ASP A 10 3.73 1.03 -5.22
C ASP A 10 4.92 0.51 -6.01
N ASP A 11 4.91 0.61 -7.33
CA ASP A 11 6.02 0.11 -8.13
C ASP A 11 7.14 1.14 -8.35
N ASP A 12 6.95 2.36 -7.88
CA ASP A 12 7.99 3.40 -7.96
C ASP A 12 8.86 3.32 -6.71
N LEU A 13 10.01 2.68 -6.83
CA LEU A 13 10.86 2.42 -5.68
C LEU A 13 11.37 3.69 -5.01
N LYS A 14 11.78 4.67 -5.80
CA LYS A 14 12.32 5.91 -5.24
C LYS A 14 11.31 6.66 -4.39
N TYR A 15 10.14 6.88 -4.95
CA TYR A 15 9.08 7.57 -4.25
C TYR A 15 8.68 6.78 -3.00
N SER A 16 8.60 5.46 -3.16
CA SER A 16 8.16 4.60 -2.07
C SER A 16 9.11 4.61 -0.90
N MET A 17 10.41 4.65 -1.17
CA MET A 17 11.38 4.70 -0.09
C MET A 17 11.30 6.00 0.69
N LEU A 18 11.03 7.10 -0.01
CA LEU A 18 10.88 8.38 0.66
C LEU A 18 9.63 8.40 1.53
N LEU A 19 8.53 7.92 1.01
CA LEU A 19 7.27 7.88 1.76
C LEU A 19 7.39 6.93 2.96
N LYS A 20 8.00 5.78 2.76
CA LYS A 20 8.20 4.82 3.84
C LYS A 20 8.99 5.45 4.98
N ARG A 21 10.09 6.13 4.66
CA ARG A 21 10.90 6.81 5.65
C ARG A 21 10.11 7.86 6.40
N PHE A 22 9.34 8.66 5.67
CA PHE A 22 8.53 9.69 6.29
C PHE A 22 7.54 9.09 7.27
N LEU A 23 6.84 8.04 6.85
CA LEU A 23 5.84 7.42 7.72
C LEU A 23 6.49 6.76 8.94
N GLU A 24 7.64 6.15 8.76
CA GLU A 24 8.33 5.54 9.90
C GLU A 24 8.80 6.58 10.91
N LYS A 25 9.20 7.74 10.42
CA LYS A 25 9.56 8.83 11.30
C LYS A 25 8.38 9.32 12.12
N GLU A 26 7.18 9.21 11.56
CA GLU A 26 5.96 9.60 12.25
C GLU A 26 5.47 8.52 13.22
N GLY A 27 6.19 7.42 13.33
CA GLY A 27 5.86 6.39 14.29
C GLY A 27 5.09 5.20 13.75
N TYR A 28 4.88 5.13 12.44
CA TYR A 28 4.17 4.00 11.84
C TYR A 28 5.13 2.87 11.52
N GLU A 29 4.59 1.66 11.55
CA GLU A 29 5.33 0.48 11.17
C GLU A 29 4.94 0.15 9.74
N VAL A 30 5.86 0.30 8.79
CA VAL A 30 5.53 0.23 7.36
C VAL A 30 6.17 -0.97 6.70
N THR A 31 5.34 -1.74 5.98
CA THR A 31 5.83 -2.81 5.13
C THR A 31 5.58 -2.38 3.69
N TYR A 32 6.62 -2.41 2.88
CA TYR A 32 6.55 -2.00 1.49
C TYR A 32 6.45 -3.22 0.58
N ALA A 33 5.56 -3.15 -0.39
CA ALA A 33 5.42 -4.17 -1.43
C ALA A 33 5.61 -3.50 -2.79
N GLY A 34 6.48 -4.06 -3.61
CA GLY A 34 6.81 -3.46 -4.90
C GLY A 34 5.79 -3.68 -6.00
N ASN A 35 4.79 -4.51 -5.75
CA ASN A 35 3.69 -4.73 -6.70
C ASN A 35 2.51 -5.33 -5.97
N GLY A 36 1.40 -5.48 -6.69
CA GLY A 36 0.16 -5.95 -6.10
C GLY A 36 0.20 -7.39 -5.63
N LYS A 37 0.91 -8.24 -6.36
CA LYS A 37 1.03 -9.64 -5.97
C LYS A 37 1.70 -9.78 -4.62
N ILE A 38 2.80 -9.06 -4.44
CA ILE A 38 3.52 -9.09 -3.17
C ILE A 38 2.65 -8.54 -2.05
N ALA A 39 1.91 -7.47 -2.34
CA ALA A 39 1.00 -6.90 -1.33
C ALA A 39 -0.03 -7.93 -0.88
N LEU A 40 -0.60 -8.67 -1.83
CA LEU A 40 -1.60 -9.68 -1.48
C LEU A 40 -0.99 -10.83 -0.69
N GLU A 41 0.25 -11.19 -0.96
CA GLU A 41 0.94 -12.22 -0.20
C GLU A 41 1.25 -11.77 1.22
N GLN A 42 1.61 -10.50 1.37
CA GLN A 42 1.97 -9.95 2.67
C GLN A 42 0.77 -9.64 3.55
N PHE A 43 -0.34 -9.30 2.95
CA PHE A 43 -1.49 -8.82 3.70
C PHE A 43 -1.92 -9.75 4.85
N PRO A 44 -2.15 -11.05 4.61
CA PRO A 44 -2.60 -11.92 5.70
C PRO A 44 -1.52 -12.15 6.76
N LEU A 45 -0.27 -11.98 6.40
CA LEU A 45 0.83 -12.17 7.35
C LEU A 45 1.02 -10.98 8.25
N ILE A 46 0.88 -9.79 7.70
CA ILE A 46 1.14 -8.54 8.43
C ILE A 46 -0.09 -8.10 9.22
N LYS A 47 -1.25 -8.32 8.69
CA LYS A 47 -2.52 -7.84 9.26
C LYS A 47 -2.43 -6.34 9.55
N PRO A 48 -2.28 -5.54 8.49
CA PRO A 48 -2.09 -4.10 8.68
C PRO A 48 -3.37 -3.43 9.15
N ASP A 49 -3.20 -2.26 9.76
CA ASP A 49 -4.31 -1.40 10.14
C ASP A 49 -4.77 -0.54 8.98
N LEU A 50 -3.84 -0.27 8.06
CA LEU A 50 -4.08 0.62 6.93
C LEU A 50 -3.32 0.09 5.73
N VAL A 51 -3.94 0.15 4.55
CA VAL A 51 -3.30 -0.22 3.29
C VAL A 51 -3.28 0.99 2.38
N LEU A 52 -2.10 1.31 1.84
CA LEU A 52 -1.93 2.37 0.85
C LEU A 52 -1.60 1.71 -0.47
N LEU A 53 -2.38 1.99 -1.50
CA LEU A 53 -2.23 1.34 -2.79
C LEU A 53 -2.08 2.35 -3.90
N ASP A 54 -1.00 2.21 -4.67
CA ASP A 54 -0.89 2.94 -5.91
C ASP A 54 -1.92 2.39 -6.89
N ILE A 55 -2.61 3.27 -7.58
CA ILE A 55 -3.65 2.85 -8.52
C ILE A 55 -3.04 2.13 -9.70
N ASN A 56 -1.98 2.69 -10.27
CA ASN A 56 -1.37 2.14 -11.48
C ASN A 56 -0.13 1.32 -11.21
N MET A 57 -0.30 0.01 -11.17
CA MET A 57 0.81 -0.91 -11.01
C MET A 57 0.68 -1.99 -12.06
N PRO A 58 1.79 -2.51 -12.58
CA PRO A 58 1.71 -3.63 -13.52
C PRO A 58 1.19 -4.89 -12.82
N GLY A 59 0.53 -5.73 -13.55
CA GLY A 59 -0.11 -6.91 -12.99
C GLY A 59 -1.41 -6.50 -12.33
N TYR A 60 -1.52 -6.71 -11.03
CA TYR A 60 -2.68 -6.23 -10.30
C TYR A 60 -2.56 -4.73 -10.08
N ASN A 61 -3.54 -3.96 -10.51
CA ASN A 61 -3.56 -2.55 -10.20
C ASN A 61 -4.13 -2.35 -8.79
N GLY A 62 -4.12 -1.10 -8.32
CA GLY A 62 -4.57 -0.82 -6.96
C GLY A 62 -6.00 -1.24 -6.67
N PHE A 63 -6.89 -1.05 -7.64
CA PHE A 63 -8.29 -1.43 -7.45
C PHE A 63 -8.46 -2.93 -7.34
N GLU A 64 -7.71 -3.67 -8.14
CA GLU A 64 -7.77 -5.13 -8.10
C GLU A 64 -7.24 -5.67 -6.77
N VAL A 65 -6.16 -5.07 -6.27
CA VAL A 65 -5.62 -5.46 -4.98
C VAL A 65 -6.63 -5.17 -3.87
N ALA A 66 -7.25 -4.01 -3.92
CA ALA A 66 -8.25 -3.62 -2.91
C ALA A 66 -9.43 -4.59 -2.90
N GLU A 67 -9.88 -5.00 -4.07
CA GLU A 67 -10.97 -5.96 -4.19
C GLU A 67 -10.66 -7.26 -3.46
N ARG A 68 -9.46 -7.77 -3.71
CA ARG A 68 -9.04 -9.02 -3.10
C ARG A 68 -8.83 -8.88 -1.60
N ILE A 69 -8.31 -7.74 -1.17
CA ILE A 69 -8.17 -7.47 0.26
C ILE A 69 -9.53 -7.45 0.94
N ARG A 70 -10.53 -6.83 0.28
CA ARG A 70 -11.87 -6.79 0.85
C ARG A 70 -12.50 -8.16 1.01
N GLU A 71 -12.09 -9.12 0.20
CA GLU A 71 -12.54 -10.50 0.37
C GLU A 71 -11.95 -11.13 1.64
N MET A 72 -10.77 -10.69 2.04
CA MET A 72 -10.11 -11.19 3.23
C MET A 72 -10.48 -10.42 4.49
N ASP A 73 -10.74 -9.11 4.36
CA ASP A 73 -11.00 -8.24 5.49
C ASP A 73 -11.89 -7.09 5.05
N LYS A 74 -13.09 -7.04 5.58
CA LYS A 74 -14.07 -6.02 5.20
C LYS A 74 -13.86 -4.69 5.87
N HIS A 75 -13.00 -4.63 6.88
CA HIS A 75 -12.91 -3.44 7.71
C HIS A 75 -11.59 -2.69 7.66
N VAL A 76 -10.54 -3.29 7.11
CA VAL A 76 -9.26 -2.62 7.05
C VAL A 76 -9.39 -1.35 6.21
N LEU A 77 -8.71 -0.28 6.63
CA LEU A 77 -8.73 0.96 5.88
C LEU A 77 -7.86 0.83 4.64
N ILE A 78 -8.39 1.26 3.51
CA ILE A 78 -7.66 1.24 2.25
C ILE A 78 -7.71 2.64 1.65
N PHE A 79 -6.53 3.20 1.39
CA PHE A 79 -6.42 4.49 0.72
C PHE A 79 -5.65 4.30 -0.59
N PHE A 80 -6.06 5.01 -1.60
CA PHE A 80 -5.40 4.95 -2.91
C PHE A 80 -4.53 6.17 -3.08
N LEU A 81 -3.36 5.96 -3.68
CA LEU A 81 -2.48 7.06 -4.03
C LEU A 81 -2.82 7.50 -5.45
N SER A 82 -2.94 8.81 -5.65
CA SER A 82 -3.32 9.31 -6.95
C SER A 82 -2.22 9.06 -7.96
N ASP A 83 -2.61 8.87 -9.20
CA ASP A 83 -1.69 8.68 -10.29
C ASP A 83 -1.15 10.02 -10.75
N ARG A 84 0.10 10.27 -10.44
CA ARG A 84 0.71 11.55 -10.76
C ARG A 84 1.01 11.73 -12.23
N SER A 85 1.02 10.66 -12.97
CA SER A 85 1.28 10.77 -14.40
C SER A 85 0.12 11.45 -15.13
N ASP A 86 -1.04 11.46 -14.55
CA ASP A 86 -2.20 12.12 -15.12
C ASP A 86 -2.06 13.62 -15.14
N LYS A 87 -1.08 14.15 -14.47
CA LYS A 87 -0.93 15.57 -14.41
C LYS A 87 -0.04 16.15 -15.46
N ALA A 88 0.42 15.34 -16.33
CA ALA A 88 1.39 15.77 -17.30
C ALA A 88 0.84 16.76 -18.29
N ASP A 89 -0.37 16.91 -18.39
CA ASP A 89 -0.91 17.82 -19.41
C ASP A 89 -0.94 19.22 -19.05
#